data_cd2c8ce663d60f8982eed031645d4d16
#
_entry.id   cd2c8ce663d60f8982eed031645d4d16
#
_cell.length_a   1.000
_cell.length_b   1.000
_cell.length_c   1.000
_cell.angle_alpha   90.00
_cell.angle_beta   90.00
_cell.angle_gamma   90.00
#
_symmetry.space_group_name_H-M   'P 1'
#
loop_
_entity.id
_entity.type
_entity.pdbx_description
1 polymer ?
#
loop_
_entity_poly.entity_id
_entity_poly.type
_entity_poly.pdbx_seq_one_letter_code
_entity_poly.pdbx_strand_id
1 'polypeptide(L)'
;MNLREFSYIRNKGTKNEWAIKGSPFEEGALKLNELNLIVGQNATGKSRTVAAICDLADLVSGNKNIEQIVYKTAIFEATFEENGMLTSYRLELKDGKVIDEQLTIDGTMKLDRKGRKLYYEAQKDYLPFQTDDNVVAVTRRDRQQQSYMEPLYLWGRNLSYYLFGSSLGQNMLIKDITLNLDEAAKPRVTDKVSGLFVKALGEFKEIRDLVIADMKKIGYNLTDIKSSKPKNIALNAYGISVKEDGLKDYTDQMEMSQGMFRSLSLVIQIEYSLLANLPSCIMIDDIGEGLDYERSQSLIKLIMQKAASSRLQLIMTTNNRFVMNNIDLKYWHVINRENERSVFYNIGNSKDVFEEFSLTGLNNFDFFATKFYKDGMEAFGE
;
A
#
# COMPACT_ATOMS: atom_id res chain seq x y z
N MET A 1 13.07 -5.09 0.17
CA MET A 1 12.39 -5.96 -0.84
C MET A 1 11.25 -5.18 -1.48
N ASN A 2 11.19 -5.08 -2.82
CA ASN A 2 10.16 -4.37 -3.59
C ASN A 2 9.34 -5.37 -4.40
N LEU A 3 8.04 -5.21 -4.44
CA LEU A 3 7.13 -5.98 -5.29
C LEU A 3 7.28 -5.50 -6.75
N ARG A 4 7.70 -6.37 -7.66
CA ARG A 4 7.93 -6.06 -9.08
C ARG A 4 6.82 -6.53 -9.99
N GLU A 5 6.26 -7.71 -9.69
CA GLU A 5 5.16 -8.27 -10.48
C GLU A 5 4.11 -8.84 -9.54
N PHE A 6 2.85 -8.68 -9.92
CA PHE A 6 1.74 -9.20 -9.15
C PHE A 6 0.61 -9.68 -10.07
N SER A 7 0.16 -10.91 -9.88
CA SER A 7 -1.08 -11.41 -10.44
C SER A 7 -1.96 -12.04 -9.35
N TYR A 8 -3.25 -12.00 -9.58
CA TYR A 8 -4.22 -12.49 -8.62
C TYR A 8 -5.47 -12.99 -9.32
N ILE A 9 -5.95 -14.16 -8.93
CA ILE A 9 -7.21 -14.73 -9.41
C ILE A 9 -8.01 -15.22 -8.20
N ARG A 10 -9.23 -14.75 -8.05
CA ARG A 10 -10.16 -15.26 -7.04
C ARG A 10 -11.37 -15.92 -7.66
N ASN A 11 -11.95 -16.90 -6.96
CA ASN A 11 -13.14 -17.62 -7.37
C ASN A 11 -13.04 -18.19 -8.78
N LYS A 12 -11.86 -18.72 -9.16
CA LYS A 12 -11.54 -19.25 -10.48
C LYS A 12 -12.59 -20.26 -10.95
N GLY A 13 -13.09 -20.07 -12.18
CA GLY A 13 -14.09 -20.94 -12.80
C GLY A 13 -15.52 -20.75 -12.28
N THR A 14 -15.79 -19.68 -11.52
CA THR A 14 -17.15 -19.35 -11.04
C THR A 14 -17.66 -18.05 -11.66
N LYS A 15 -18.97 -17.79 -11.53
CA LYS A 15 -19.58 -16.50 -11.96
C LYS A 15 -19.04 -15.27 -11.23
N ASN A 16 -18.33 -15.46 -10.11
CA ASN A 16 -17.73 -14.40 -9.30
C ASN A 16 -16.21 -14.35 -9.48
N GLU A 17 -15.68 -14.93 -10.57
CA GLU A 17 -14.27 -14.82 -10.89
C GLU A 17 -13.87 -13.37 -11.06
N TRP A 18 -12.70 -13.03 -10.54
CA TRP A 18 -12.06 -11.77 -10.80
C TRP A 18 -10.54 -11.95 -10.80
N ALA A 19 -9.89 -11.37 -11.80
CA ALA A 19 -8.46 -11.50 -11.98
C ALA A 19 -7.80 -10.13 -12.18
N ILE A 20 -6.60 -9.97 -11.58
CA ILE A 20 -5.62 -8.93 -11.92
C ILE A 20 -4.69 -9.56 -12.94
N LYS A 21 -4.62 -8.99 -14.13
CA LYS A 21 -3.69 -9.36 -15.18
C LYS A 21 -2.95 -8.13 -15.67
N GLY A 22 -1.80 -8.33 -16.28
CA GLY A 22 -1.09 -7.28 -16.99
C GLY A 22 -1.86 -6.76 -18.20
N SER A 23 -1.14 -6.40 -19.24
CA SER A 23 -1.71 -5.87 -20.51
C SER A 23 -2.77 -6.78 -21.12
N PRO A 24 -3.76 -6.22 -21.85
CA PRO A 24 -4.63 -6.99 -22.72
C PRO A 24 -3.87 -7.68 -23.86
N PHE A 25 -2.67 -7.20 -24.18
CA PHE A 25 -1.85 -7.66 -25.30
C PHE A 25 -0.80 -8.71 -24.88
N GLU A 26 -0.52 -8.85 -23.59
CA GLU A 26 0.41 -9.83 -23.05
C GLU A 26 -0.25 -10.60 -21.90
N GLU A 27 -0.16 -11.92 -21.92
CA GLU A 27 -0.46 -12.72 -20.73
C GLU A 27 0.64 -12.46 -19.69
N GLY A 28 0.36 -11.63 -18.71
CA GLY A 28 1.37 -11.26 -17.73
C GLY A 28 0.80 -10.69 -16.43
N ALA A 29 1.69 -10.49 -15.47
CA ALA A 29 1.42 -9.87 -14.21
C ALA A 29 1.38 -8.35 -14.33
N LEU A 30 0.73 -7.67 -13.37
CA LEU A 30 0.89 -6.24 -13.15
C LEU A 30 2.35 -5.97 -12.77
N LYS A 31 3.07 -5.20 -13.59
CA LYS A 31 4.46 -4.79 -13.32
C LYS A 31 4.47 -3.50 -12.53
N LEU A 32 5.27 -3.45 -11.47
CA LEU A 32 5.37 -2.34 -10.53
C LEU A 32 6.81 -1.81 -10.43
N ASN A 33 6.92 -0.50 -10.24
CA ASN A 33 8.16 0.23 -10.00
C ASN A 33 8.27 0.64 -8.52
N GLU A 34 9.23 1.49 -8.18
CA GLU A 34 9.34 2.12 -6.85
C GLU A 34 8.16 3.07 -6.59
N LEU A 35 7.73 3.81 -7.60
CA LEU A 35 6.58 4.71 -7.54
C LEU A 35 5.51 4.26 -8.52
N ASN A 36 4.27 4.11 -8.05
CA ASN A 36 3.15 3.63 -8.83
C ASN A 36 1.89 4.44 -8.52
N LEU A 37 1.20 4.90 -9.57
CA LEU A 37 -0.12 5.51 -9.46
C LEU A 37 -1.13 4.70 -10.27
N ILE A 38 -2.03 4.02 -9.60
CA ILE A 38 -3.13 3.29 -10.24
C ILE A 38 -4.30 4.27 -10.45
N VAL A 39 -4.61 4.57 -11.69
CA VAL A 39 -5.71 5.45 -12.09
C VAL A 39 -6.80 4.66 -12.82
N GLY A 40 -8.05 5.04 -12.63
CA GLY A 40 -9.15 4.35 -13.30
C GLY A 40 -10.51 4.88 -12.85
N GLN A 41 -11.55 4.58 -13.61
CA GLN A 41 -12.93 4.90 -13.25
C GLN A 41 -13.34 4.19 -11.96
N ASN A 42 -14.43 4.63 -11.36
CA ASN A 42 -15.01 3.92 -10.22
C ASN A 42 -15.40 2.49 -10.64
N ALA A 43 -15.27 1.54 -9.72
CA ALA A 43 -15.57 0.12 -9.92
C ALA A 43 -14.67 -0.63 -10.93
N THR A 44 -13.55 -0.06 -11.40
CA THR A 44 -12.59 -0.78 -12.26
C THR A 44 -11.71 -1.77 -11.50
N GLY A 45 -11.62 -1.65 -10.17
CA GLY A 45 -10.86 -2.57 -9.34
C GLY A 45 -9.63 -1.97 -8.66
N LYS A 46 -9.45 -0.64 -8.63
CA LYS A 46 -8.33 0.04 -7.94
C LYS A 46 -8.14 -0.47 -6.50
N SER A 47 -9.14 -0.22 -5.65
CA SER A 47 -9.09 -0.65 -4.23
C SER A 47 -9.04 -2.17 -4.07
N ARG A 48 -9.62 -2.94 -5.00
CA ARG A 48 -9.50 -4.42 -4.98
C ARG A 48 -8.09 -4.89 -5.27
N THR A 49 -7.38 -4.20 -6.17
CA THR A 49 -5.97 -4.50 -6.48
C THR A 49 -5.09 -4.29 -5.26
N VAL A 50 -5.23 -3.13 -4.61
CA VAL A 50 -4.49 -2.82 -3.38
C VAL A 50 -4.85 -3.81 -2.26
N ALA A 51 -6.14 -4.12 -2.08
CA ALA A 51 -6.60 -5.09 -1.09
C ALA A 51 -6.04 -6.50 -1.34
N ALA A 52 -5.92 -6.95 -2.60
CA ALA A 52 -5.33 -8.25 -2.93
C ALA A 52 -3.82 -8.31 -2.58
N ILE A 53 -3.08 -7.21 -2.80
CA ILE A 53 -1.67 -7.12 -2.37
C ILE A 53 -1.59 -7.14 -0.83
N CYS A 54 -2.50 -6.45 -0.13
CA CYS A 54 -2.60 -6.51 1.34
C CYS A 54 -2.92 -7.92 1.84
N ASP A 55 -3.86 -8.62 1.20
CA ASP A 55 -4.20 -9.99 1.58
C ASP A 55 -2.99 -10.91 1.48
N LEU A 56 -2.20 -10.82 0.40
CA LEU A 56 -0.94 -11.56 0.29
C LEU A 56 0.02 -11.20 1.43
N ALA A 57 0.22 -9.91 1.68
CA ALA A 57 1.12 -9.44 2.73
C ALA A 57 0.68 -9.92 4.13
N ASP A 58 -0.62 -9.94 4.40
CA ASP A 58 -1.17 -10.45 5.67
C ASP A 58 -0.98 -11.96 5.81
N LEU A 59 -1.16 -12.72 4.74
CA LEU A 59 -0.97 -14.17 4.75
C LEU A 59 0.49 -14.56 4.98
N VAL A 60 1.43 -13.96 4.23
CA VAL A 60 2.86 -14.30 4.37
C VAL A 60 3.48 -13.81 5.69
N SER A 61 2.87 -12.83 6.34
CA SER A 61 3.30 -12.34 7.65
C SER A 61 2.56 -12.97 8.83
N GLY A 62 1.53 -13.79 8.57
CA GLY A 62 0.70 -14.37 9.61
C GLY A 62 -0.22 -13.38 10.34
N ASN A 63 -0.40 -12.17 9.80
CA ASN A 63 -1.35 -11.19 10.36
C ASN A 63 -2.81 -11.62 10.12
N LYS A 64 -3.05 -12.45 9.09
CA LYS A 64 -4.34 -12.98 8.72
C LYS A 64 -4.26 -14.49 8.56
N ASN A 65 -5.22 -15.20 9.13
CA ASN A 65 -5.36 -16.63 8.94
C ASN A 65 -6.11 -16.90 7.62
N ILE A 66 -5.87 -18.07 7.02
CA ILE A 66 -6.52 -18.46 5.76
C ILE A 66 -8.05 -18.48 5.88
N GLU A 67 -8.58 -18.86 7.05
CA GLU A 67 -10.02 -18.88 7.35
C GLU A 67 -10.68 -17.50 7.25
N GLN A 68 -9.92 -16.43 7.35
CA GLN A 68 -10.39 -15.05 7.17
C GLN A 68 -10.46 -14.64 5.68
N ILE A 69 -9.96 -15.48 4.78
CA ILE A 69 -10.11 -15.30 3.33
C ILE A 69 -11.48 -15.82 2.91
N VAL A 70 -12.36 -14.91 2.55
CA VAL A 70 -13.79 -15.19 2.27
C VAL A 70 -14.02 -15.89 0.92
N TYR A 71 -13.00 -16.02 0.09
CA TYR A 71 -13.13 -16.52 -1.28
C TYR A 71 -12.96 -18.05 -1.35
N LYS A 72 -13.77 -18.72 -2.19
CA LYS A 72 -13.64 -20.16 -2.39
C LYS A 72 -12.26 -20.56 -2.94
N THR A 73 -11.72 -19.76 -3.84
CA THR A 73 -10.36 -19.95 -4.35
C THR A 73 -9.67 -18.62 -4.47
N ALA A 74 -8.36 -18.59 -4.18
CA ALA A 74 -7.49 -17.45 -4.41
C ALA A 74 -6.12 -17.96 -4.89
N ILE A 75 -5.61 -17.39 -5.96
CA ILE A 75 -4.26 -17.65 -6.48
C ILE A 75 -3.52 -16.35 -6.49
N PHE A 76 -2.40 -16.29 -5.79
CA PHE A 76 -1.48 -15.16 -5.75
C PHE A 76 -0.18 -15.57 -6.43
N GLU A 77 0.34 -14.75 -7.31
CA GLU A 77 1.67 -14.86 -7.87
C GLU A 77 2.35 -13.51 -7.76
N ALA A 78 3.53 -13.48 -7.19
CA ALA A 78 4.27 -12.25 -6.94
C ALA A 78 5.76 -12.46 -7.18
N THR A 79 6.41 -11.50 -7.83
CA THR A 79 7.85 -11.44 -7.96
C THR A 79 8.37 -10.20 -7.24
N PHE A 80 9.37 -10.41 -6.43
CA PHE A 80 10.02 -9.37 -5.63
C PHE A 80 11.47 -9.22 -6.04
N GLU A 81 12.02 -8.03 -5.82
CA GLU A 81 13.44 -7.75 -6.01
C GLU A 81 14.03 -7.13 -4.75
N GLU A 82 15.21 -7.61 -4.37
CA GLU A 82 16.02 -7.03 -3.30
C GLU A 82 17.50 -7.16 -3.63
N ASN A 83 18.20 -6.03 -3.77
CA ASN A 83 19.63 -5.99 -4.10
C ASN A 83 20.03 -6.80 -5.35
N GLY A 84 19.15 -6.80 -6.38
CA GLY A 84 19.36 -7.54 -7.62
C GLY A 84 18.95 -9.01 -7.58
N MET A 85 18.55 -9.52 -6.42
CA MET A 85 18.05 -10.88 -6.25
C MET A 85 16.54 -10.94 -6.48
N LEU A 86 16.10 -11.90 -7.30
CA LEU A 86 14.67 -12.10 -7.60
C LEU A 86 14.09 -13.21 -6.74
N THR A 87 12.97 -12.91 -6.08
CA THR A 87 12.18 -13.86 -5.30
C THR A 87 10.80 -13.99 -5.92
N SER A 88 10.45 -15.18 -6.43
CA SER A 88 9.12 -15.48 -6.94
C SER A 88 8.35 -16.31 -5.92
N TYR A 89 7.11 -15.92 -5.65
CA TYR A 89 6.24 -16.57 -4.69
C TYR A 89 4.88 -16.85 -5.30
N ARG A 90 4.40 -18.07 -5.15
CA ARG A 90 3.07 -18.52 -5.55
C ARG A 90 2.33 -19.13 -4.36
N LEU A 91 1.09 -18.71 -4.17
CA LEU A 91 0.19 -19.24 -3.14
C LEU A 91 -1.18 -19.52 -3.76
N GLU A 92 -1.64 -20.77 -3.66
CA GLU A 92 -2.97 -21.19 -4.12
C GLU A 92 -3.80 -21.68 -2.93
N LEU A 93 -4.95 -21.05 -2.73
CA LEU A 93 -5.91 -21.33 -1.67
C LEU A 93 -7.20 -21.89 -2.27
N LYS A 94 -7.79 -22.87 -1.60
CA LYS A 94 -9.11 -23.42 -1.94
C LYS A 94 -9.82 -23.88 -0.68
N ASP A 95 -11.07 -23.43 -0.50
CA ASP A 95 -11.96 -23.84 0.59
C ASP A 95 -11.27 -23.78 1.98
N GLY A 96 -10.55 -22.68 2.27
CA GLY A 96 -9.84 -22.46 3.53
C GLY A 96 -8.55 -23.27 3.71
N LYS A 97 -8.02 -23.86 2.65
CA LYS A 97 -6.78 -24.65 2.68
C LYS A 97 -5.75 -24.12 1.68
N VAL A 98 -4.47 -24.29 1.99
CA VAL A 98 -3.36 -24.11 1.06
C VAL A 98 -3.25 -25.35 0.16
N ILE A 99 -3.51 -25.16 -1.13
CA ILE A 99 -3.42 -26.23 -2.14
C ILE A 99 -2.02 -26.29 -2.73
N ASP A 100 -1.39 -25.14 -2.90
CA ASP A 100 -0.03 -25.03 -3.40
C ASP A 100 0.67 -23.81 -2.79
N GLU A 101 1.95 -23.95 -2.49
CA GLU A 101 2.81 -22.87 -2.03
C GLU A 101 4.22 -23.12 -2.53
N GLN A 102 4.77 -22.16 -3.27
CA GLN A 102 6.08 -22.23 -3.87
C GLN A 102 6.87 -20.96 -3.63
N LEU A 103 8.14 -21.11 -3.33
CA LEU A 103 9.11 -20.00 -3.20
C LEU A 103 10.35 -20.33 -4.02
N THR A 104 10.71 -19.44 -4.93
CA THR A 104 11.88 -19.58 -5.80
C THR A 104 12.75 -18.33 -5.67
N ILE A 105 14.06 -18.50 -5.53
CA ILE A 105 15.05 -17.40 -5.44
C ILE A 105 16.06 -17.59 -6.55
N ASP A 106 16.23 -16.58 -7.41
CA ASP A 106 17.10 -16.61 -8.60
C ASP A 106 16.97 -17.92 -9.40
N GLY A 107 15.72 -18.31 -9.65
CA GLY A 107 15.41 -19.55 -10.39
C GLY A 107 15.54 -20.85 -9.58
N THR A 108 16.05 -20.79 -8.35
CA THR A 108 16.21 -21.96 -7.49
C THR A 108 14.99 -22.14 -6.58
N MET A 109 14.27 -23.25 -6.71
CA MET A 109 13.14 -23.59 -5.85
C MET A 109 13.61 -23.78 -4.41
N LYS A 110 13.06 -23.04 -3.46
CA LYS A 110 13.39 -23.15 -2.02
C LYS A 110 12.28 -23.80 -1.21
N LEU A 111 11.03 -23.63 -1.63
CA LEU A 111 9.85 -24.27 -1.05
C LEU A 111 8.99 -24.83 -2.18
N ASP A 112 8.64 -26.10 -2.10
CA ASP A 112 7.67 -26.78 -2.95
C ASP A 112 6.73 -27.61 -2.08
N ARG A 113 5.55 -27.05 -1.79
CA ARG A 113 4.56 -27.70 -0.92
C ARG A 113 3.99 -28.97 -1.52
N LYS A 114 3.68 -28.99 -2.83
CA LYS A 114 3.17 -30.18 -3.52
C LYS A 114 4.22 -31.29 -3.60
N GLY A 115 5.47 -30.91 -3.88
CA GLY A 115 6.60 -31.81 -3.88
C GLY A 115 7.08 -32.20 -2.49
N ARG A 116 6.51 -31.61 -1.43
CA ARG A 116 6.89 -31.81 -0.02
C ARG A 116 8.38 -31.57 0.24
N LYS A 117 8.95 -30.56 -0.37
CA LYS A 117 10.38 -30.23 -0.29
C LYS A 117 10.59 -28.84 0.26
N LEU A 118 11.50 -28.72 1.22
CA LEU A 118 11.95 -27.47 1.77
C LEU A 118 13.48 -27.48 1.81
N TYR A 119 14.10 -26.42 1.33
CA TYR A 119 15.57 -26.26 1.36
C TYR A 119 16.03 -25.85 2.76
N TYR A 120 17.03 -26.55 3.29
CA TYR A 120 17.65 -26.26 4.58
C TYR A 120 19.08 -25.75 4.36
N GLU A 121 19.36 -24.53 4.79
CA GLU A 121 20.65 -23.87 4.53
C GLU A 121 21.83 -24.56 5.21
N ALA A 122 21.65 -25.04 6.45
CA ALA A 122 22.72 -25.70 7.19
C ALA A 122 23.18 -27.02 6.52
N GLN A 123 22.27 -27.76 5.90
CA GLN A 123 22.55 -29.00 5.20
C GLN A 123 22.84 -28.80 3.72
N LYS A 124 22.51 -27.63 3.17
CA LYS A 124 22.58 -27.32 1.73
C LYS A 124 21.81 -28.33 0.87
N ASP A 125 20.70 -28.85 1.39
CA ASP A 125 19.90 -29.89 0.78
C ASP A 125 18.42 -29.72 1.08
N TYR A 126 17.58 -30.47 0.35
CA TYR A 126 16.12 -30.49 0.53
C TYR A 126 15.74 -31.61 1.49
N LEU A 127 14.94 -31.23 2.49
CA LEU A 127 14.35 -32.20 3.41
C LEU A 127 12.85 -32.33 3.16
N PRO A 128 12.26 -33.51 3.52
CA PRO A 128 10.80 -33.68 3.51
C PRO A 128 10.14 -32.63 4.40
N PHE A 129 9.12 -31.94 3.85
CA PHE A 129 8.40 -30.90 4.55
C PHE A 129 6.90 -31.14 4.50
N GLN A 130 6.26 -30.98 5.63
CA GLN A 130 4.81 -31.02 5.75
C GLN A 130 4.36 -29.97 6.78
N THR A 131 3.30 -29.25 6.46
CA THR A 131 2.64 -28.32 7.37
C THR A 131 1.12 -28.49 7.25
N ASP A 132 0.39 -27.99 8.25
CA ASP A 132 -1.07 -28.07 8.26
C ASP A 132 -1.65 -27.34 7.04
N ASP A 133 -2.76 -27.85 6.52
CA ASP A 133 -3.38 -27.33 5.29
C ASP A 133 -3.88 -25.88 5.45
N ASN A 134 -4.13 -25.42 6.67
CA ASN A 134 -4.58 -24.05 6.96
C ASN A 134 -3.44 -23.08 7.35
N VAL A 135 -2.19 -23.47 7.17
CA VAL A 135 -1.01 -22.66 7.52
C VAL A 135 -0.17 -22.37 6.29
N VAL A 136 0.16 -21.11 6.08
CA VAL A 136 1.14 -20.68 5.07
C VAL A 136 2.55 -21.01 5.56
N ALA A 137 3.31 -21.76 4.77
CA ALA A 137 4.61 -22.30 5.19
C ALA A 137 5.64 -21.20 5.51
N VAL A 138 5.65 -20.10 4.77
CA VAL A 138 6.54 -18.95 5.02
C VAL A 138 6.39 -18.39 6.45
N THR A 139 5.23 -18.53 7.09
CA THR A 139 5.02 -18.07 8.46
C THR A 139 5.74 -18.91 9.51
N ARG A 140 6.10 -20.15 9.17
CA ARG A 140 6.84 -21.09 10.03
C ARG A 140 8.35 -21.02 9.87
N ARG A 141 8.86 -19.91 9.35
CA ARG A 141 10.28 -19.69 9.10
C ARG A 141 11.16 -19.93 10.33
N ASP A 142 12.28 -20.56 10.10
CA ASP A 142 13.41 -20.61 11.03
C ASP A 142 14.53 -19.70 10.49
N ARG A 143 14.93 -18.69 11.28
CA ARG A 143 15.93 -17.69 10.84
C ARG A 143 17.31 -18.28 10.56
N GLN A 144 17.62 -19.45 11.10
CA GLN A 144 18.90 -20.14 10.87
C GLN A 144 18.81 -21.11 9.69
N GLN A 145 17.70 -21.84 9.57
CA GLN A 145 17.52 -22.90 8.57
C GLN A 145 16.87 -22.43 7.28
N GLN A 146 16.05 -21.38 7.34
CA GLN A 146 15.30 -20.82 6.21
C GLN A 146 15.37 -19.30 6.20
N SER A 147 16.59 -18.73 6.37
CA SER A 147 16.80 -17.28 6.40
C SER A 147 16.25 -16.58 5.15
N TYR A 148 16.20 -17.28 4.02
CA TYR A 148 15.66 -16.82 2.76
C TYR A 148 14.14 -16.53 2.76
N MET A 149 13.39 -17.00 3.76
CA MET A 149 11.97 -16.66 3.94
C MET A 149 11.77 -15.33 4.67
N GLU A 150 12.76 -14.88 5.43
CA GLU A 150 12.68 -13.67 6.26
C GLU A 150 12.37 -12.40 5.47
N PRO A 151 12.98 -12.13 4.29
CA PRO A 151 12.66 -10.94 3.50
C PRO A 151 11.20 -10.87 3.09
N LEU A 152 10.60 -11.97 2.62
CA LEU A 152 9.19 -12.02 2.23
C LEU A 152 8.27 -11.82 3.43
N TYR A 153 8.56 -12.46 4.56
CA TYR A 153 7.83 -12.26 5.80
C TYR A 153 7.89 -10.80 6.28
N LEU A 154 9.08 -10.19 6.28
CA LEU A 154 9.27 -8.79 6.71
C LEU A 154 8.58 -7.81 5.76
N TRP A 155 8.61 -8.07 4.44
CA TRP A 155 7.84 -7.30 3.48
C TRP A 155 6.35 -7.33 3.82
N GLY A 156 5.80 -8.52 4.04
CA GLY A 156 4.40 -8.66 4.42
C GLY A 156 4.08 -8.00 5.76
N ARG A 157 4.95 -8.14 6.76
CA ARG A 157 4.76 -7.58 8.09
C ARG A 157 4.80 -6.05 8.10
N ASN A 158 5.70 -5.44 7.32
CA ASN A 158 5.98 -4.01 7.35
C ASN A 158 5.23 -3.21 6.28
N LEU A 159 4.50 -3.86 5.38
CA LEU A 159 3.66 -3.17 4.41
C LEU A 159 2.59 -2.34 5.13
N SER A 160 2.51 -1.05 4.80
CA SER A 160 1.49 -0.13 5.33
C SER A 160 0.40 0.13 4.30
N TYR A 161 -0.85 0.22 4.73
CA TYR A 161 -1.99 0.48 3.87
C TYR A 161 -2.91 1.54 4.45
N TYR A 162 -3.06 2.65 3.75
CA TYR A 162 -3.86 3.80 4.17
C TYR A 162 -5.06 4.00 3.24
N LEU A 163 -6.27 3.90 3.80
CA LEU A 163 -7.51 4.29 3.16
C LEU A 163 -7.69 5.82 3.30
N PHE A 164 -6.99 6.60 2.46
CA PHE A 164 -6.99 8.06 2.57
C PHE A 164 -8.39 8.66 2.42
N GLY A 165 -9.24 8.07 1.60
CA GLY A 165 -10.65 8.45 1.47
C GLY A 165 -11.52 8.23 2.72
N SER A 166 -11.01 7.51 3.74
CA SER A 166 -11.72 7.26 4.99
C SER A 166 -11.49 8.36 6.05
N SER A 167 -12.06 8.19 7.24
CA SER A 167 -11.83 9.10 8.37
C SER A 167 -10.44 8.99 9.00
N LEU A 168 -9.67 7.96 8.67
CA LEU A 168 -8.35 7.64 9.26
C LEU A 168 -8.31 7.74 10.79
N GLY A 169 -9.42 7.46 11.46
CA GLY A 169 -9.51 7.49 12.92
C GLY A 169 -9.78 8.86 13.54
N GLN A 170 -10.28 9.85 12.79
CA GLN A 170 -10.58 11.19 13.31
C GLN A 170 -11.44 11.18 14.59
N ASN A 171 -12.37 10.23 14.70
CA ASN A 171 -13.22 10.06 15.87
C ASN A 171 -12.67 9.06 16.89
N MET A 172 -11.47 8.53 16.69
CA MET A 172 -10.83 7.54 17.57
C MET A 172 -9.93 8.24 18.57
N LEU A 173 -10.33 8.23 19.83
CA LEU A 173 -9.56 8.76 20.96
C LEU A 173 -8.95 7.62 21.78
N ILE A 174 -7.82 7.86 22.40
CA ILE A 174 -7.20 6.92 23.34
C ILE A 174 -7.83 7.09 24.70
N LYS A 175 -8.44 6.05 25.22
CA LYS A 175 -9.05 6.08 26.58
C LYS A 175 -8.03 5.91 27.70
N ASP A 176 -6.92 5.24 27.44
CA ASP A 176 -5.83 5.03 28.38
C ASP A 176 -4.48 5.10 27.64
N ILE A 177 -3.64 6.04 28.05
CA ILE A 177 -2.31 6.26 27.45
C ILE A 177 -1.36 5.09 27.73
N THR A 178 -1.65 4.27 28.76
CA THR A 178 -0.79 3.15 29.15
C THR A 178 -1.07 1.86 28.41
N LEU A 179 -2.21 1.75 27.72
CA LEU A 179 -2.65 0.53 27.06
C LEU A 179 -2.42 0.54 25.55
N ASN A 180 -1.62 -0.42 25.09
CA ASN A 180 -1.51 -0.85 23.68
C ASN A 180 -1.00 0.16 22.66
N LEU A 181 -0.02 1.01 23.02
CA LEU A 181 0.67 1.88 22.06
C LEU A 181 1.39 1.06 20.97
N ASP A 182 1.87 -0.13 21.31
CA ASP A 182 2.51 -1.04 20.33
C ASP A 182 1.53 -1.54 19.27
N GLU A 183 0.26 -1.73 19.61
CA GLU A 183 -0.75 -2.06 18.62
C GLU A 183 -1.01 -0.90 17.65
N ALA A 184 -1.04 0.34 18.14
CA ALA A 184 -1.21 1.52 17.31
C ALA A 184 -0.05 1.72 16.31
N ALA A 185 1.13 1.19 16.61
CA ALA A 185 2.31 1.25 15.76
C ALA A 185 2.41 0.12 14.73
N LYS A 186 1.45 -0.81 14.72
CA LYS A 186 1.43 -1.85 13.67
C LYS A 186 1.12 -1.22 12.30
N PRO A 187 1.85 -1.59 11.25
CA PRO A 187 1.77 -0.93 9.93
C PRO A 187 0.38 -0.87 9.29
N ARG A 188 -0.57 -1.74 9.71
CA ARG A 188 -1.94 -1.75 9.18
C ARG A 188 -3.00 -1.19 10.10
N VAL A 189 -2.62 -0.69 11.26
CA VAL A 189 -3.53 -0.05 12.22
C VAL A 189 -3.49 1.46 11.99
N THR A 190 -4.17 1.92 10.93
CA THR A 190 -4.08 3.32 10.46
C THR A 190 -5.15 4.24 11.06
N ASP A 191 -6.10 3.69 11.81
CA ASP A 191 -7.17 4.42 12.49
C ASP A 191 -6.83 4.82 13.94
N LYS A 192 -5.72 4.31 14.50
CA LYS A 192 -5.25 4.63 15.87
C LYS A 192 -4.14 5.68 15.91
N VAL A 193 -4.19 6.66 15.01
CA VAL A 193 -3.13 7.67 14.84
C VAL A 193 -2.81 8.44 16.13
N SER A 194 -3.81 8.70 17.00
CA SER A 194 -3.57 9.35 18.28
C SER A 194 -2.67 8.51 19.20
N GLY A 195 -2.83 7.19 19.21
CA GLY A 195 -1.96 6.26 19.93
C GLY A 195 -0.56 6.21 19.35
N LEU A 196 -0.48 6.14 18.02
CA LEU A 196 0.78 6.18 17.32
C LEU A 196 1.56 7.47 17.61
N PHE A 197 0.87 8.62 17.62
CA PHE A 197 1.51 9.90 17.90
C PHE A 197 2.06 9.97 19.33
N VAL A 198 1.31 9.48 20.34
CA VAL A 198 1.81 9.40 21.73
C VAL A 198 3.05 8.52 21.81
N LYS A 199 3.04 7.34 21.17
CA LYS A 199 4.21 6.46 21.09
C LYS A 199 5.39 7.14 20.43
N ALA A 200 5.15 7.78 19.28
CA ALA A 200 6.17 8.49 18.51
C ALA A 200 6.84 9.62 19.32
N LEU A 201 6.05 10.40 20.10
CA LEU A 201 6.59 11.43 20.99
C LEU A 201 7.48 10.86 22.10
N GLY A 202 7.23 9.63 22.54
CA GLY A 202 8.05 8.94 23.53
C GLY A 202 9.35 8.37 22.97
N GLU A 203 9.36 7.98 21.70
CA GLU A 203 10.50 7.29 21.06
C GLU A 203 11.42 8.24 20.27
N PHE A 204 10.85 9.27 19.62
CA PHE A 204 11.56 10.15 18.69
C PHE A 204 11.33 11.62 19.05
N LYS A 205 12.38 12.29 19.53
CA LYS A 205 12.31 13.70 19.95
C LYS A 205 11.97 14.64 18.80
N GLU A 206 12.38 14.32 17.59
CA GLU A 206 12.23 15.11 16.37
C GLU A 206 10.86 14.98 15.69
N ILE A 207 10.06 13.97 16.04
CA ILE A 207 8.79 13.67 15.34
C ILE A 207 7.84 14.87 15.27
N ARG A 208 7.76 15.64 16.34
CA ARG A 208 6.89 16.82 16.44
C ARG A 208 7.27 17.88 15.41
N ASP A 209 8.56 18.21 15.34
CA ASP A 209 9.08 19.26 14.46
C ASP A 209 8.99 18.81 12.99
N LEU A 210 9.24 17.53 12.71
CA LEU A 210 9.09 16.94 11.37
C LEU A 210 7.64 17.00 10.89
N VAL A 211 6.68 16.60 11.73
CA VAL A 211 5.25 16.67 11.40
C VAL A 211 4.81 18.12 11.16
N ILE A 212 5.21 19.08 12.00
CA ILE A 212 4.90 20.49 11.80
C ILE A 212 5.48 21.01 10.48
N ALA A 213 6.75 20.68 10.20
CA ALA A 213 7.42 21.12 8.98
C ALA A 213 6.73 20.56 7.72
N ASP A 214 6.32 19.32 7.75
CA ASP A 214 5.65 18.69 6.62
C ASP A 214 4.23 19.19 6.42
N MET A 215 3.47 19.40 7.50
CA MET A 215 2.15 20.02 7.41
C MET A 215 2.21 21.43 6.84
N LYS A 216 3.26 22.21 7.16
CA LYS A 216 3.49 23.53 6.54
C LYS A 216 3.75 23.41 5.04
N LYS A 217 4.53 22.43 4.59
CA LYS A 217 4.76 22.16 3.15
C LYS A 217 3.47 21.84 2.40
N ILE A 218 2.51 21.18 3.06
CA ILE A 218 1.18 20.86 2.50
C ILE A 218 0.26 22.10 2.46
N GLY A 219 0.61 23.17 3.21
CA GLY A 219 -0.20 24.40 3.28
C GLY A 219 -1.07 24.50 4.53
N TYR A 220 -0.76 23.74 5.58
CA TYR A 220 -1.34 23.89 6.91
C TYR A 220 -0.31 24.54 7.85
N ASN A 221 -0.47 25.82 8.16
CA ASN A 221 0.48 26.60 8.96
C ASN A 221 0.38 26.26 10.44
N LEU A 222 0.85 25.08 10.83
CA LEU A 222 0.89 24.66 12.22
C LEU A 222 2.09 25.29 12.94
N THR A 223 1.85 25.78 14.16
CA THR A 223 2.89 26.28 15.07
C THR A 223 3.17 25.30 16.20
N ASP A 224 2.21 24.43 16.51
CA ASP A 224 2.36 23.41 17.55
C ASP A 224 1.46 22.21 17.30
N ILE A 225 1.84 21.05 17.84
CA ILE A 225 1.06 19.81 17.88
C ILE A 225 1.32 19.08 19.20
N LYS A 226 0.26 18.56 19.81
CA LYS A 226 0.36 17.80 21.06
C LYS A 226 -0.73 16.76 21.20
N SER A 227 -0.53 15.81 22.11
CA SER A 227 -1.61 14.96 22.63
C SER A 227 -2.28 15.66 23.82
N SER A 228 -3.59 15.82 23.79
CA SER A 228 -4.37 16.46 24.85
C SER A 228 -5.77 15.87 24.98
N LYS A 229 -6.43 16.15 26.11
CA LYS A 229 -7.84 15.86 26.29
C LYS A 229 -8.68 16.86 25.48
N PRO A 230 -9.62 16.40 24.65
CA PRO A 230 -10.52 17.30 23.95
C PRO A 230 -11.36 18.12 24.92
N LYS A 231 -11.57 19.39 24.60
CA LYS A 231 -12.24 20.35 25.50
C LYS A 231 -13.70 19.98 25.82
N ASN A 232 -14.39 19.34 24.89
CA ASN A 232 -15.83 19.11 24.95
C ASN A 232 -16.23 17.66 25.29
N ILE A 233 -15.28 16.83 25.75
CA ILE A 233 -15.53 15.42 26.04
C ILE A 233 -15.25 15.15 27.52
N ALA A 234 -16.28 14.74 28.25
CA ALA A 234 -16.19 14.41 29.68
C ALA A 234 -15.39 13.13 29.99
N LEU A 235 -15.02 12.35 28.94
CA LEU A 235 -14.27 11.11 29.07
C LEU A 235 -12.79 11.39 29.32
N ASN A 236 -12.14 10.51 30.08
CA ASN A 236 -10.67 10.51 30.24
C ASN A 236 -10.05 9.91 28.95
N ALA A 237 -10.09 10.67 27.87
CA ALA A 237 -9.62 10.26 26.56
C ALA A 237 -8.69 11.34 25.98
N TYR A 238 -7.74 10.92 25.15
CA TYR A 238 -6.72 11.77 24.56
C TYR A 238 -6.79 11.69 23.02
N GLY A 239 -6.60 12.81 22.38
CA GLY A 239 -6.51 12.97 20.95
C GLY A 239 -5.36 13.86 20.56
N ILE A 240 -5.24 14.15 19.27
CA ILE A 240 -4.28 15.10 18.73
C ILE A 240 -4.91 16.48 18.72
N SER A 241 -4.19 17.48 19.19
CA SER A 241 -4.56 18.89 19.07
C SER A 241 -3.45 19.66 18.38
N VAL A 242 -3.82 20.50 17.41
CA VAL A 242 -2.89 21.34 16.67
C VAL A 242 -3.14 22.82 16.98
N LYS A 243 -2.09 23.61 16.89
CA LYS A 243 -2.18 25.07 16.95
C LYS A 243 -1.83 25.63 15.58
N GLU A 244 -2.80 26.27 14.95
CA GLU A 244 -2.61 26.98 13.69
C GLU A 244 -2.10 28.39 13.92
N ASP A 245 -1.29 28.91 13.00
CA ASP A 245 -0.84 30.29 13.04
C ASP A 245 -2.03 31.26 13.01
N GLY A 246 -1.98 32.29 13.85
CA GLY A 246 -3.07 33.26 13.97
C GLY A 246 -4.24 32.85 14.88
N LEU A 247 -4.34 31.56 15.28
CA LEU A 247 -5.36 31.12 16.25
C LEU A 247 -4.85 31.22 17.69
N LYS A 248 -5.73 31.66 18.61
CA LYS A 248 -5.40 31.75 20.03
C LYS A 248 -5.34 30.38 20.71
N ASP A 249 -6.23 29.48 20.32
CA ASP A 249 -6.43 28.19 20.94
C ASP A 249 -5.99 27.03 20.02
N TYR A 250 -5.89 25.84 20.61
CA TYR A 250 -5.69 24.60 19.89
C TYR A 250 -7.01 24.10 19.31
N THR A 251 -6.94 23.55 18.11
CA THR A 251 -8.03 22.81 17.43
C THR A 251 -7.87 21.32 17.71
N ASP A 252 -8.87 20.71 18.32
CA ASP A 252 -8.88 19.27 18.62
C ASP A 252 -9.15 18.46 17.35
N GLN A 253 -8.62 17.21 17.28
CA GLN A 253 -8.73 16.38 16.07
C GLN A 253 -10.17 16.21 15.53
N MET A 254 -11.18 16.18 16.40
CA MET A 254 -12.57 16.05 16.01
C MET A 254 -13.16 17.32 15.39
N GLU A 255 -12.51 18.48 15.63
CA GLU A 255 -12.89 19.79 15.10
C GLU A 255 -12.10 20.17 13.85
N MET A 256 -11.03 19.42 13.52
CA MET A 256 -10.24 19.64 12.30
C MET A 256 -11.09 19.35 11.06
N SER A 257 -10.81 20.04 9.96
CA SER A 257 -11.35 19.64 8.66
C SER A 257 -10.87 18.24 8.30
N GLN A 258 -11.69 17.47 7.58
CA GLN A 258 -11.32 16.12 7.17
C GLN A 258 -10.01 16.08 6.36
N GLY A 259 -9.81 17.05 5.46
CA GLY A 259 -8.59 17.14 4.66
C GLY A 259 -7.34 17.38 5.53
N MET A 260 -7.44 18.27 6.51
CA MET A 260 -6.34 18.53 7.46
C MET A 260 -6.03 17.26 8.26
N PHE A 261 -7.04 16.62 8.85
CA PHE A 261 -6.83 15.44 9.69
C PHE A 261 -6.27 14.26 8.89
N ARG A 262 -6.77 14.02 7.67
CA ARG A 262 -6.24 12.96 6.77
C ARG A 262 -4.78 13.20 6.43
N SER A 263 -4.41 14.43 6.06
CA SER A 263 -3.02 14.80 5.79
C SER A 263 -2.14 14.63 7.02
N LEU A 264 -2.60 15.11 8.18
CA LEU A 264 -1.89 14.99 9.44
C LEU A 264 -1.69 13.53 9.86
N SER A 265 -2.74 12.71 9.76
CA SER A 265 -2.69 11.28 10.07
C SER A 265 -1.67 10.57 9.18
N LEU A 266 -1.68 10.83 7.88
CA LEU A 266 -0.75 10.22 6.93
C LEU A 266 0.69 10.67 7.20
N VAL A 267 0.92 11.96 7.45
CA VAL A 267 2.25 12.51 7.77
C VAL A 267 2.81 11.87 9.04
N ILE A 268 2.04 11.81 10.12
CA ILE A 268 2.48 11.17 11.38
C ILE A 268 2.89 9.72 11.13
N GLN A 269 2.10 8.98 10.39
CA GLN A 269 2.35 7.56 10.13
C GLN A 269 3.58 7.34 9.24
N ILE A 270 3.77 8.15 8.22
CA ILE A 270 4.97 8.10 7.36
C ILE A 270 6.21 8.48 8.16
N GLU A 271 6.19 9.58 8.92
CA GLU A 271 7.32 10.01 9.72
C GLU A 271 7.72 8.97 10.76
N TYR A 272 6.75 8.43 11.50
CA TYR A 272 7.02 7.35 12.44
C TYR A 272 7.66 6.15 11.75
N SER A 273 7.09 5.73 10.62
CA SER A 273 7.60 4.58 9.87
C SER A 273 9.04 4.76 9.41
N LEU A 274 9.38 5.96 8.93
CA LEU A 274 10.74 6.29 8.50
C LEU A 274 11.73 6.32 9.67
N LEU A 275 11.38 6.96 10.79
CA LEU A 275 12.20 7.01 11.98
C LEU A 275 12.43 5.63 12.61
N ALA A 276 11.42 4.78 12.58
CA ALA A 276 11.49 3.42 13.08
C ALA A 276 12.15 2.43 12.11
N ASN A 277 12.58 2.86 10.92
CA ASN A 277 13.15 2.03 9.85
C ASN A 277 12.27 0.82 9.49
N LEU A 278 10.94 1.02 9.49
CA LEU A 278 9.99 -0.07 9.29
C LEU A 278 9.67 -0.38 7.82
N PRO A 279 9.61 0.59 6.89
CA PRO A 279 8.87 0.36 5.66
C PRO A 279 9.67 -0.33 4.57
N SER A 280 8.98 -1.25 3.88
CA SER A 280 9.35 -1.72 2.54
C SER A 280 8.38 -1.19 1.48
N CYS A 281 7.09 -1.06 1.82
CA CYS A 281 6.05 -0.61 0.90
C CYS A 281 4.97 0.18 1.63
N ILE A 282 4.58 1.33 1.07
CA ILE A 282 3.40 2.09 1.50
C ILE A 282 2.37 2.08 0.37
N MET A 283 1.15 1.67 0.71
CA MET A 283 0.00 1.75 -0.18
C MET A 283 -1.00 2.78 0.34
N ILE A 284 -1.48 3.65 -0.56
CA ILE A 284 -2.43 4.71 -0.22
C ILE A 284 -3.60 4.65 -1.21
N ASP A 285 -4.76 4.29 -0.71
CA ASP A 285 -5.98 4.22 -1.52
C ASP A 285 -6.71 5.57 -1.50
N ASP A 286 -7.15 6.02 -2.69
CA ASP A 286 -7.85 7.28 -2.93
C ASP A 286 -7.08 8.53 -2.42
N ILE A 287 -5.77 8.60 -2.73
CA ILE A 287 -4.93 9.74 -2.34
C ILE A 287 -5.48 11.06 -2.91
N GLY A 288 -5.47 12.11 -2.09
CA GLY A 288 -5.97 13.44 -2.45
C GLY A 288 -7.47 13.62 -2.30
N GLU A 289 -8.22 12.62 -1.84
CA GLU A 289 -9.66 12.73 -1.58
C GLU A 289 -9.95 13.77 -0.49
N GLY A 290 -10.80 14.75 -0.83
CA GLY A 290 -11.20 15.84 0.10
C GLY A 290 -10.16 16.95 0.26
N LEU A 291 -9.11 17.00 -0.57
CA LEU A 291 -8.15 18.10 -0.64
C LEU A 291 -8.44 19.00 -1.85
N ASP A 292 -8.16 20.29 -1.68
CA ASP A 292 -8.08 21.24 -2.79
C ASP A 292 -6.84 20.98 -3.67
N TYR A 293 -6.74 21.74 -4.77
CA TYR A 293 -5.68 21.58 -5.76
C TYR A 293 -4.28 21.73 -5.16
N GLU A 294 -4.04 22.83 -4.45
CA GLU A 294 -2.72 23.20 -3.93
C GLU A 294 -2.24 22.21 -2.87
N ARG A 295 -3.15 21.81 -1.96
CA ARG A 295 -2.85 20.81 -0.92
C ARG A 295 -2.63 19.42 -1.48
N SER A 296 -3.43 19.01 -2.47
CA SER A 296 -3.23 17.74 -3.19
C SER A 296 -1.85 17.68 -3.83
N GLN A 297 -1.45 18.74 -4.55
CA GLN A 297 -0.15 18.84 -5.20
C GLN A 297 0.99 18.76 -4.18
N SER A 298 0.89 19.54 -3.11
CA SER A 298 1.92 19.62 -2.08
C SER A 298 2.07 18.31 -1.32
N LEU A 299 0.97 17.64 -0.98
CA LEU A 299 0.97 16.34 -0.34
C LEU A 299 1.65 15.28 -1.21
N ILE A 300 1.28 15.18 -2.48
CA ILE A 300 1.89 14.23 -3.42
C ILE A 300 3.38 14.46 -3.56
N LYS A 301 3.81 15.72 -3.75
CA LYS A 301 5.22 16.08 -3.85
C LYS A 301 5.99 15.67 -2.60
N LEU A 302 5.43 15.93 -1.42
CA LEU A 302 6.05 15.54 -0.15
C LEU A 302 6.24 14.02 -0.05
N ILE A 303 5.18 13.24 -0.31
CA ILE A 303 5.21 11.78 -0.19
C ILE A 303 6.20 11.17 -1.19
N MET A 304 6.20 11.65 -2.44
CA MET A 304 7.14 11.20 -3.46
C MET A 304 8.60 11.50 -3.07
N GLN A 305 8.88 12.67 -2.51
CA GLN A 305 10.22 13.02 -2.03
C GLN A 305 10.67 12.09 -0.90
N LYS A 306 9.79 11.80 0.06
CA LYS A 306 10.08 10.87 1.16
C LYS A 306 10.32 9.45 0.66
N ALA A 307 9.50 8.95 -0.25
CA ALA A 307 9.68 7.64 -0.84
C ALA A 307 11.02 7.52 -1.58
N ALA A 308 11.37 8.51 -2.40
CA ALA A 308 12.63 8.52 -3.15
C ALA A 308 13.87 8.55 -2.23
N SER A 309 13.82 9.31 -1.12
CA SER A 309 14.95 9.41 -0.19
C SER A 309 15.15 8.18 0.70
N SER A 310 14.12 7.36 0.90
CA SER A 310 14.11 6.23 1.85
C SER A 310 14.12 4.85 1.20
N ARG A 311 14.22 4.76 -0.14
CA ARG A 311 14.09 3.51 -0.92
C ARG A 311 12.77 2.76 -0.65
N LEU A 312 11.74 3.51 -0.36
CA LEU A 312 10.41 3.02 -0.07
C LEU A 312 9.63 2.82 -1.35
N GLN A 313 9.01 1.66 -1.52
CA GLN A 313 8.06 1.47 -2.60
C GLN A 313 6.72 2.15 -2.26
N LEU A 314 6.18 2.92 -3.21
CA LEU A 314 4.93 3.64 -3.07
C LEU A 314 3.93 3.17 -4.13
N ILE A 315 2.76 2.72 -3.69
CA ILE A 315 1.64 2.33 -4.56
C ILE A 315 0.42 3.15 -4.16
N MET A 316 -0.03 4.03 -5.04
CA MET A 316 -1.17 4.91 -4.77
C MET A 316 -2.30 4.62 -5.73
N THR A 317 -3.54 4.80 -5.29
CA THR A 317 -4.69 4.87 -6.18
C THR A 317 -5.34 6.24 -6.13
N THR A 318 -5.94 6.67 -7.22
CA THR A 318 -6.70 7.92 -7.26
C THR A 318 -7.74 7.92 -8.38
N ASN A 319 -8.78 8.72 -8.20
CA ASN A 319 -9.68 9.23 -9.24
C ASN A 319 -9.67 10.77 -9.29
N ASN A 320 -8.81 11.41 -8.50
CA ASN A 320 -8.72 12.86 -8.38
C ASN A 320 -7.85 13.43 -9.52
N ARG A 321 -8.46 14.27 -10.39
CA ARG A 321 -7.78 14.91 -11.52
C ARG A 321 -6.57 15.76 -11.10
N PHE A 322 -6.61 16.34 -9.90
CA PHE A 322 -5.52 17.16 -9.41
C PHE A 322 -4.28 16.32 -9.11
N VAL A 323 -4.48 15.14 -8.51
CA VAL A 323 -3.41 14.16 -8.29
C VAL A 323 -2.87 13.67 -9.64
N MET A 324 -3.76 13.30 -10.56
CA MET A 324 -3.38 12.83 -11.89
C MET A 324 -2.46 13.82 -12.63
N ASN A 325 -2.81 15.09 -12.64
CA ASN A 325 -2.02 16.12 -13.34
C ASN A 325 -0.66 16.43 -12.70
N ASN A 326 -0.42 15.98 -11.46
CA ASN A 326 0.82 16.24 -10.72
C ASN A 326 1.80 15.06 -10.69
N ILE A 327 1.45 13.94 -11.30
CA ILE A 327 2.29 12.74 -11.35
C ILE A 327 2.56 12.41 -12.82
N ASP A 328 3.85 12.25 -13.16
CA ASP A 328 4.30 11.90 -14.51
C ASP A 328 3.67 10.56 -14.98
N LEU A 329 3.25 10.51 -16.23
CA LEU A 329 2.62 9.34 -16.86
C LEU A 329 3.48 8.07 -16.75
N LYS A 330 4.80 8.19 -16.69
CA LYS A 330 5.70 7.02 -16.54
C LYS A 330 5.46 6.21 -15.26
N TYR A 331 4.78 6.80 -14.26
CA TYR A 331 4.42 6.13 -13.01
C TYR A 331 2.99 5.59 -13.01
N TRP A 332 2.25 5.80 -14.11
CA TRP A 332 0.84 5.44 -14.17
C TRP A 332 0.63 3.98 -14.54
N HIS A 333 -0.38 3.42 -13.91
CA HIS A 333 -1.01 2.15 -14.25
C HIS A 333 -2.50 2.44 -14.44
N VAL A 334 -2.94 2.61 -15.69
CA VAL A 334 -4.36 2.84 -15.99
C VAL A 334 -5.07 1.51 -15.91
N ILE A 335 -5.96 1.36 -14.93
CA ILE A 335 -6.76 0.15 -14.77
C ILE A 335 -8.08 0.26 -15.53
N ASN A 336 -8.36 -0.73 -16.38
CA ASN A 336 -9.62 -0.91 -17.05
C ASN A 336 -10.24 -2.25 -16.68
N ARG A 337 -11.56 -2.30 -16.60
CA ARG A 337 -12.27 -3.56 -16.34
C ARG A 337 -12.80 -4.14 -17.65
N GLU A 338 -12.39 -5.35 -17.95
CA GLU A 338 -12.84 -6.13 -19.10
C GLU A 338 -13.44 -7.44 -18.61
N ASN A 339 -14.77 -7.47 -18.52
CA ASN A 339 -15.55 -8.59 -17.95
C ASN A 339 -15.12 -8.93 -16.51
N GLU A 340 -14.54 -10.11 -16.30
CA GLU A 340 -14.04 -10.57 -14.98
C GLU A 340 -12.59 -10.15 -14.70
N ARG A 341 -11.96 -9.37 -15.59
CA ARG A 341 -10.53 -9.01 -15.49
C ARG A 341 -10.35 -7.54 -15.28
N SER A 342 -9.39 -7.19 -14.43
CA SER A 342 -8.81 -5.85 -14.37
C SER A 342 -7.49 -5.88 -15.13
N VAL A 343 -7.45 -5.09 -16.21
CA VAL A 343 -6.32 -4.99 -17.14
C VAL A 343 -5.61 -3.68 -16.91
N PHE A 344 -4.30 -3.67 -17.03
CA PHE A 344 -3.45 -2.51 -16.75
C PHE A 344 -2.68 -2.05 -17.99
N TYR A 345 -2.75 -0.76 -18.27
CA TYR A 345 -1.97 -0.07 -19.30
C TYR A 345 -0.93 0.79 -18.61
N ASN A 346 0.32 0.63 -18.95
CA ASN A 346 1.43 1.42 -18.43
C ASN A 346 2.54 1.58 -19.49
N ILE A 347 3.53 2.40 -19.21
CA ILE A 347 4.63 2.64 -20.14
C ILE A 347 5.42 1.37 -20.48
N GLY A 348 5.40 0.34 -19.63
CA GLY A 348 6.10 -0.91 -19.88
C GLY A 348 5.41 -1.83 -20.89
N ASN A 349 4.09 -1.68 -21.09
CA ASN A 349 3.32 -2.53 -22.01
C ASN A 349 2.58 -1.77 -23.12
N SER A 350 2.58 -0.43 -23.07
CA SER A 350 1.89 0.45 -24.03
C SER A 350 2.76 1.67 -24.36
N LYS A 351 4.09 1.47 -24.46
CA LYS A 351 5.08 2.53 -24.54
C LYS A 351 4.75 3.56 -25.64
N ASP A 352 4.45 3.08 -26.83
CA ASP A 352 4.21 3.94 -27.99
C ASP A 352 3.04 4.91 -27.74
N VAL A 353 1.95 4.42 -27.13
CA VAL A 353 0.76 5.23 -26.79
C VAL A 353 1.09 6.30 -25.73
N PHE A 354 1.91 5.95 -24.73
CA PHE A 354 2.33 6.90 -23.69
C PHE A 354 3.27 7.98 -24.25
N GLU A 355 4.19 7.60 -25.14
CA GLU A 355 5.11 8.54 -25.81
C GLU A 355 4.37 9.44 -26.81
N GLU A 356 3.45 8.89 -27.60
CA GLU A 356 2.62 9.64 -28.54
C GLU A 356 1.78 10.71 -27.82
N PHE A 357 1.15 10.37 -26.69
CA PHE A 357 0.39 11.35 -25.93
C PHE A 357 1.24 12.52 -25.43
N SER A 358 2.50 12.29 -25.07
CA SER A 358 3.39 13.33 -24.58
C SER A 358 3.61 14.45 -25.63
N LEU A 359 3.39 14.17 -26.91
CA LEU A 359 3.53 15.12 -28.02
C LEU A 359 2.27 15.97 -28.24
N THR A 360 1.13 15.61 -27.63
CA THR A 360 -0.14 16.33 -27.81
C THR A 360 -0.20 17.67 -27.09
N GLY A 361 0.62 17.87 -26.06
CA GLY A 361 0.58 19.06 -25.20
C GLY A 361 -0.62 19.11 -24.24
N LEU A 362 -1.43 18.07 -24.18
CA LEU A 362 -2.55 17.93 -23.25
C LEU A 362 -2.05 17.56 -21.84
N ASN A 363 -2.91 17.77 -20.83
CA ASN A 363 -2.56 17.41 -19.46
C ASN A 363 -2.79 15.90 -19.20
N ASN A 364 -2.16 15.38 -18.14
CA ASN A 364 -2.20 13.94 -17.84
C ASN A 364 -3.61 13.41 -17.59
N PHE A 365 -4.52 14.22 -17.05
CA PHE A 365 -5.91 13.81 -16.88
C PHE A 365 -6.59 13.55 -18.22
N ASP A 366 -6.25 14.29 -19.27
CA ASP A 366 -6.84 14.11 -20.61
C ASP A 366 -6.44 12.75 -21.21
N PHE A 367 -5.22 12.24 -20.94
CA PHE A 367 -4.81 10.87 -21.30
C PHE A 367 -5.80 9.81 -20.81
N PHE A 368 -6.29 9.99 -19.59
CA PHE A 368 -7.27 9.11 -19.00
C PHE A 368 -8.70 9.41 -19.47
N ALA A 369 -9.10 10.68 -19.50
CA ALA A 369 -10.46 11.12 -19.79
C ALA A 369 -10.90 10.79 -21.22
N THR A 370 -9.99 10.94 -22.19
CA THR A 370 -10.24 10.62 -23.61
C THR A 370 -10.06 9.13 -23.93
N LYS A 371 -9.59 8.32 -22.96
CA LYS A 371 -9.19 6.91 -23.13
C LYS A 371 -8.00 6.73 -24.08
N PHE A 372 -7.17 7.75 -24.24
CA PHE A 372 -6.01 7.71 -25.12
C PHE A 372 -5.11 6.50 -24.83
N TYR A 373 -5.01 6.09 -23.57
CA TYR A 373 -4.27 4.90 -23.14
C TYR A 373 -4.68 3.60 -23.85
N LYS A 374 -5.88 3.56 -24.47
CA LYS A 374 -6.44 2.41 -25.17
C LYS A 374 -6.48 2.61 -26.67
N ASP A 375 -6.96 3.77 -27.09
CA ASP A 375 -7.36 4.04 -28.48
C ASP A 375 -6.32 4.92 -29.23
N GLY A 376 -5.26 5.42 -28.51
CA GLY A 376 -4.23 6.27 -29.11
C GLY A 376 -4.82 7.51 -29.78
N MET A 377 -4.28 7.92 -30.93
CA MET A 377 -4.77 9.07 -31.70
C MET A 377 -6.21 8.90 -32.21
N GLU A 378 -6.70 7.67 -32.33
CA GLU A 378 -8.12 7.42 -32.70
C GLU A 378 -9.08 7.98 -31.66
N ALA A 379 -8.65 8.16 -30.41
CA ALA A 379 -9.45 8.79 -29.35
C ALA A 379 -9.88 10.24 -29.69
N PHE A 380 -9.24 10.89 -30.64
CA PHE A 380 -9.57 12.26 -31.08
C PHE A 380 -10.33 12.30 -32.42
N GLY A 381 -10.63 11.13 -33.00
CA GLY A 381 -11.20 11.00 -34.36
C GLY A 381 -12.72 10.87 -34.43
N GLU A 382 -13.45 10.96 -33.30
CA GLU A 382 -14.92 10.95 -33.25
C GLU A 382 -15.50 12.33 -32.94
#